data_7fb123eeba3147825531cd9ab5de5e61
#
_entry.id   7fb123eeba3147825531cd9ab5de5e61
#
_cell.length_a   1.000
_cell.length_b   1.000
_cell.length_c   1.000
_cell.angle_alpha   90.00
_cell.angle_beta   90.00
_cell.angle_gamma   90.00
#
_symmetry.space_group_name_H-M   'P 1'
#
loop_
_entity.id
_entity.type
_entity.pdbx_description
1 polymer ?
#
loop_
_entity_poly.entity_id
_entity_poly.type
_entity_poly.pdbx_seq_one_letter_code
_entity_poly.pdbx_strand_id
1 'polypeptide(L)'
;FPGTVLDTALVGRHPHLQFWQWESEGDRETARRCLAEMDLVDLEARDVTTLSGGERRRLAVAAVLAQDPPVFLLDEPIQQLDPRHQLGLLRRFRALADDGRTVVMSLHDAGLAARYADDALLISGDGTWSFGPATEVLDEASIGRLYGIPVRELRWDAGRTFVPA
;
A
#
# COMPACT_ATOMS: atom_id res chain seq x y z
N PHE A 1 -12.41 15.49 12.00
CA PHE A 1 -13.43 16.24 11.27
C PHE A 1 -14.58 15.29 10.97
N PRO A 2 -15.82 15.61 11.31
CA PRO A 2 -16.97 14.88 10.79
C PRO A 2 -17.09 15.24 9.29
N GLY A 3 -16.86 14.29 8.43
CA GLY A 3 -16.94 14.46 6.98
C GLY A 3 -17.35 13.15 6.32
N THR A 4 -17.75 13.25 5.06
CA THR A 4 -18.09 12.06 4.27
C THR A 4 -16.83 11.34 3.77
N VAL A 5 -17.01 10.10 3.31
CA VAL A 5 -15.98 9.32 2.63
C VAL A 5 -15.41 10.10 1.43
N LEU A 6 -16.29 10.76 0.64
CA LEU A 6 -15.85 11.58 -0.48
C LEU A 6 -15.04 12.80 -0.02
N ASP A 7 -15.48 13.52 1.02
CA ASP A 7 -14.73 14.67 1.55
C ASP A 7 -13.33 14.26 2.01
N THR A 8 -13.20 13.09 2.65
CA THR A 8 -11.91 12.56 3.08
C THR A 8 -11.01 12.18 1.91
N ALA A 9 -11.56 11.57 0.85
CA ALA A 9 -10.79 11.25 -0.36
C ALA A 9 -10.32 12.55 -1.07
N LEU A 10 -11.14 13.62 -1.04
CA LEU A 10 -10.81 14.92 -1.61
C LEU A 10 -9.66 15.63 -0.89
N VAL A 11 -9.38 15.32 0.38
CA VAL A 11 -8.17 15.83 1.06
C VAL A 11 -6.90 15.50 0.26
N GLY A 12 -6.87 14.35 -0.42
CA GLY A 12 -5.79 13.99 -1.33
C GLY A 12 -5.58 14.98 -2.48
N ARG A 13 -6.62 15.75 -2.86
CA ARG A 13 -6.54 16.75 -3.92
C ARG A 13 -6.01 18.11 -3.48
N HIS A 14 -5.97 18.39 -2.16
CA HIS A 14 -5.53 19.68 -1.64
C HIS A 14 -4.16 20.15 -2.17
N PRO A 15 -3.12 19.29 -2.33
CA PRO A 15 -1.84 19.72 -2.91
C PRO A 15 -1.92 20.24 -4.36
N HIS A 16 -3.00 19.95 -5.08
CA HIS A 16 -3.23 20.40 -6.45
C HIS A 16 -4.04 21.70 -6.53
N LEU A 17 -4.60 22.18 -5.39
CA LEU A 17 -5.42 23.39 -5.33
C LEU A 17 -4.55 24.62 -5.06
N GLN A 18 -4.91 25.75 -5.67
CA GLN A 18 -4.35 27.05 -5.29
C GLN A 18 -4.99 27.55 -3.99
N PHE A 19 -4.33 28.47 -3.29
CA PHE A 19 -4.70 28.93 -1.93
C PHE A 19 -6.17 29.34 -1.74
N TRP A 20 -6.84 29.84 -2.81
CA TRP A 20 -8.25 30.27 -2.77
C TRP A 20 -9.17 29.41 -3.64
N GLN A 21 -8.71 28.25 -4.06
CA GLN A 21 -9.46 27.38 -4.96
C GLN A 21 -10.21 26.32 -4.17
N TRP A 22 -11.48 26.14 -4.51
CA TRP A 22 -12.28 25.01 -4.04
C TRP A 22 -12.08 23.83 -5.01
N GLU A 23 -12.39 22.63 -4.54
CA GLU A 23 -12.33 21.42 -5.35
C GLU A 23 -13.25 21.54 -6.56
N SER A 24 -12.69 21.27 -7.73
CA SER A 24 -13.41 21.22 -8.99
C SER A 24 -14.19 19.90 -9.16
N GLU A 25 -15.09 19.85 -10.15
CA GLU A 25 -15.75 18.58 -10.50
C GLU A 25 -14.71 17.52 -10.97
N GLY A 26 -13.63 17.94 -11.63
CA GLY A 26 -12.53 17.02 -11.99
C GLY A 26 -11.80 16.43 -10.78
N ASP A 27 -11.66 17.18 -9.67
CA ASP A 27 -11.11 16.66 -8.43
C ASP A 27 -12.06 15.64 -7.78
N ARG A 28 -13.37 15.94 -7.79
CA ARG A 28 -14.41 15.00 -7.31
C ARG A 28 -14.44 13.71 -8.13
N GLU A 29 -14.33 13.80 -9.43
CA GLU A 29 -14.27 12.63 -10.31
C GLU A 29 -13.00 11.79 -10.05
N THR A 30 -11.85 12.45 -9.83
CA THR A 30 -10.60 11.77 -9.46
C THR A 30 -10.74 11.05 -8.13
N ALA A 31 -11.29 11.71 -7.10
CA ALA A 31 -11.56 11.09 -5.80
C ALA A 31 -12.51 9.89 -5.92
N ARG A 32 -13.60 10.00 -6.69
CA ARG A 32 -14.54 8.88 -6.94
C ARG A 32 -13.88 7.70 -7.63
N ARG A 33 -13.00 7.93 -8.61
CA ARG A 33 -12.22 6.84 -9.25
C ARG A 33 -11.36 6.11 -8.22
N CYS A 34 -10.66 6.85 -7.36
CA CYS A 34 -9.85 6.23 -6.32
C CYS A 34 -10.69 5.49 -5.27
N LEU A 35 -11.89 5.99 -4.93
CA LEU A 35 -12.83 5.28 -4.09
C LEU A 35 -13.35 4.00 -4.77
N ALA A 36 -13.62 4.02 -6.06
CA ALA A 36 -14.05 2.85 -6.82
C ALA A 36 -12.95 1.77 -6.87
N GLU A 37 -11.68 2.15 -7.04
CA GLU A 37 -10.53 1.23 -6.97
C GLU A 37 -10.42 0.53 -5.61
N MET A 38 -10.97 1.15 -4.56
CA MET A 38 -10.95 0.65 -3.18
C MET A 38 -12.29 0.03 -2.73
N ASP A 39 -13.23 -0.20 -3.65
CA ASP A 39 -14.60 -0.70 -3.36
C ASP A 39 -15.33 0.16 -2.30
N LEU A 40 -15.25 1.49 -2.41
CA LEU A 40 -15.84 2.47 -1.48
C LEU A 40 -16.79 3.48 -2.14
N VAL A 41 -17.01 3.40 -3.44
CA VAL A 41 -17.83 4.40 -4.16
C VAL A 41 -19.26 4.45 -3.63
N ASP A 42 -19.85 3.30 -3.30
CA ASP A 42 -21.22 3.20 -2.76
C ASP A 42 -21.34 3.79 -1.34
N LEU A 43 -20.21 4.08 -0.70
CA LEU A 43 -20.13 4.69 0.62
C LEU A 43 -19.78 6.18 0.57
N GLU A 44 -19.72 6.81 -0.60
CA GLU A 44 -19.17 8.18 -0.75
C GLU A 44 -19.85 9.22 0.14
N ALA A 45 -21.14 9.08 0.40
CA ALA A 45 -21.92 9.99 1.25
C ALA A 45 -21.93 9.60 2.74
N ARG A 46 -21.31 8.46 3.10
CA ARG A 46 -21.34 7.93 4.47
C ARG A 46 -20.35 8.69 5.35
N ASP A 47 -20.74 8.89 6.62
CA ASP A 47 -19.84 9.48 7.64
C ASP A 47 -18.65 8.55 7.93
N VAL A 48 -17.43 9.10 7.89
CA VAL A 48 -16.18 8.33 8.09
C VAL A 48 -16.09 7.67 9.46
N THR A 49 -16.74 8.23 10.48
CA THR A 49 -16.74 7.68 11.84
C THR A 49 -17.46 6.33 11.94
N THR A 50 -18.35 6.06 10.99
CA THR A 50 -19.16 4.83 10.92
C THR A 50 -18.49 3.70 10.14
N LEU A 51 -17.32 3.95 9.55
CA LEU A 51 -16.58 2.95 8.78
C LEU A 51 -15.91 1.90 9.69
N SER A 52 -15.87 0.67 9.21
CA SER A 52 -15.03 -0.39 9.78
C SER A 52 -13.53 -0.06 9.66
N GLY A 53 -12.67 -0.78 10.39
CA GLY A 53 -11.20 -0.60 10.30
C GLY A 53 -10.67 -0.82 8.88
N GLY A 54 -11.13 -1.85 8.18
CA GLY A 54 -10.75 -2.14 6.80
C GLY A 54 -11.24 -1.07 5.81
N GLU A 55 -12.47 -0.58 5.95
CA GLU A 55 -13.00 0.52 5.13
C GLU A 55 -12.19 1.81 5.35
N ARG A 56 -11.85 2.15 6.61
CA ARG A 56 -11.00 3.31 6.91
C ARG A 56 -9.61 3.17 6.30
N ARG A 57 -9.02 1.96 6.34
CA ARG A 57 -7.71 1.72 5.72
C ARG A 57 -7.78 1.90 4.21
N ARG A 58 -8.80 1.34 3.55
CA ARG A 58 -9.01 1.52 2.11
C ARG A 58 -9.25 2.99 1.74
N LEU A 59 -9.99 3.74 2.56
CA LEU A 59 -10.22 5.17 2.37
C LEU A 59 -8.92 5.98 2.46
N ALA A 60 -8.06 5.68 3.43
CA ALA A 60 -6.74 6.32 3.54
C ALA A 60 -5.90 6.08 2.28
N VAL A 61 -5.92 4.87 1.74
CA VAL A 61 -5.24 4.55 0.47
C VAL A 61 -5.88 5.29 -0.70
N ALA A 62 -7.22 5.36 -0.78
CA ALA A 62 -7.91 6.12 -1.84
C ALA A 62 -7.50 7.60 -1.83
N ALA A 63 -7.37 8.22 -0.65
CA ALA A 63 -6.91 9.61 -0.52
C ALA A 63 -5.46 9.78 -1.00
N VAL A 64 -4.56 8.84 -0.67
CA VAL A 64 -3.17 8.86 -1.15
C VAL A 64 -3.09 8.66 -2.67
N LEU A 65 -3.92 7.78 -3.24
CA LEU A 65 -4.01 7.61 -4.70
C LEU A 65 -4.57 8.86 -5.38
N ALA A 66 -5.55 9.53 -4.77
CA ALA A 66 -6.10 10.79 -5.29
C ALA A 66 -5.06 11.92 -5.28
N GLN A 67 -4.10 11.89 -4.38
CA GLN A 67 -2.98 12.83 -4.33
C GLN A 67 -2.01 12.64 -5.50
N ASP A 68 -1.85 11.42 -6.01
CA ASP A 68 -0.96 11.06 -7.13
C ASP A 68 0.47 11.65 -7.01
N PRO A 69 1.18 11.43 -5.91
CA PRO A 69 2.53 11.97 -5.71
C PRO A 69 3.55 11.22 -6.57
N PRO A 70 4.72 11.82 -6.87
CA PRO A 70 5.81 11.12 -7.56
C PRO A 70 6.47 10.04 -6.67
N VAL A 71 6.35 10.15 -5.35
CA VAL A 71 6.91 9.22 -4.36
C VAL A 71 5.84 8.86 -3.34
N PHE A 72 5.53 7.59 -3.21
CA PHE A 72 4.63 7.03 -2.20
C PHE A 72 5.44 6.47 -1.03
N LEU A 73 5.16 6.92 0.20
CA LEU A 73 5.70 6.35 1.44
C LEU A 73 4.53 5.76 2.24
N LEU A 74 4.52 4.45 2.41
CA LEU A 74 3.38 3.71 2.93
C LEU A 74 3.82 2.84 4.10
N ASP A 75 3.24 3.07 5.26
CA ASP A 75 3.48 2.25 6.44
C ASP A 75 2.37 1.21 6.60
N GLU A 76 2.75 -0.07 6.43
CA GLU A 76 1.87 -1.25 6.52
C GLU A 76 0.53 -1.09 5.75
N PRO A 77 0.56 -0.71 4.44
CA PRO A 77 -0.66 -0.30 3.73
C PRO A 77 -1.69 -1.42 3.59
N ILE A 78 -1.29 -2.67 3.68
CA ILE A 78 -2.14 -3.85 3.50
C ILE A 78 -2.63 -4.47 4.82
N GLN A 79 -2.20 -3.93 5.96
CA GLN A 79 -2.62 -4.44 7.27
C GLN A 79 -4.13 -4.30 7.46
N GLN A 80 -4.77 -5.28 8.10
CA GLN A 80 -6.21 -5.34 8.35
C GLN A 80 -7.10 -5.40 7.09
N LEU A 81 -6.51 -5.63 5.92
CA LEU A 81 -7.26 -5.91 4.69
C LEU A 81 -7.39 -7.43 4.50
N ASP A 82 -8.49 -7.85 3.91
CA ASP A 82 -8.62 -9.23 3.44
C ASP A 82 -7.68 -9.51 2.24
N PRO A 83 -7.39 -10.78 1.93
CA PRO A 83 -6.42 -11.14 0.89
C PRO A 83 -6.73 -10.57 -0.49
N ARG A 84 -8.03 -10.42 -0.85
CA ARG A 84 -8.43 -9.84 -2.14
C ARG A 84 -7.98 -8.38 -2.24
N HIS A 85 -8.26 -7.59 -1.20
CA HIS A 85 -7.89 -6.17 -1.15
C HIS A 85 -6.37 -5.99 -1.02
N GLN A 86 -5.68 -6.85 -0.22
CA GLN A 86 -4.22 -6.83 -0.13
C GLN A 86 -3.56 -6.99 -1.50
N LEU A 87 -3.95 -8.03 -2.25
CA LEU A 87 -3.38 -8.29 -3.58
C LEU A 87 -3.78 -7.23 -4.61
N GLY A 88 -5.00 -6.71 -4.55
CA GLY A 88 -5.45 -5.62 -5.41
C GLY A 88 -4.60 -4.37 -5.21
N LEU A 89 -4.35 -4.01 -3.96
CA LEU A 89 -3.54 -2.86 -3.59
C LEU A 89 -2.07 -3.00 -4.02
N LEU A 90 -1.45 -4.16 -3.76
CA LEU A 90 -0.07 -4.41 -4.18
C LEU A 90 0.09 -4.36 -5.71
N ARG A 91 -0.87 -4.91 -6.46
CA ARG A 91 -0.88 -4.80 -7.94
C ARG A 91 -1.01 -3.35 -8.39
N ARG A 92 -1.83 -2.56 -7.71
CA ARG A 92 -2.00 -1.14 -8.03
C ARG A 92 -0.71 -0.36 -7.82
N PHE A 93 -0.03 -0.55 -6.68
CA PHE A 93 1.26 0.09 -6.43
C PHE A 93 2.36 -0.43 -7.35
N ARG A 94 2.35 -1.70 -7.72
CA ARG A 94 3.27 -2.24 -8.74
C ARG A 94 3.08 -1.52 -10.08
N ALA A 95 1.84 -1.38 -10.54
CA ALA A 95 1.54 -0.66 -11.78
C ALA A 95 2.01 0.81 -11.73
N LEU A 96 1.83 1.50 -10.59
CA LEU A 96 2.36 2.86 -10.41
C LEU A 96 3.89 2.92 -10.49
N ALA A 97 4.58 1.91 -9.94
CA ALA A 97 6.04 1.82 -10.05
C ALA A 97 6.48 1.56 -11.50
N ASP A 98 5.78 0.68 -12.22
CA ASP A 98 6.02 0.41 -13.65
C ASP A 98 5.79 1.66 -14.52
N ASP A 99 4.86 2.54 -14.11
CA ASP A 99 4.60 3.86 -14.73
C ASP A 99 5.59 4.96 -14.28
N GLY A 100 6.66 4.60 -13.56
CA GLY A 100 7.74 5.51 -13.17
C GLY A 100 7.56 6.24 -11.85
N ARG A 101 6.58 5.87 -11.02
CA ARG A 101 6.48 6.36 -9.64
C ARG A 101 7.45 5.60 -8.73
N THR A 102 7.92 6.25 -7.68
CA THR A 102 8.66 5.57 -6.61
C THR A 102 7.69 5.14 -5.52
N VAL A 103 7.71 3.85 -5.17
CA VAL A 103 6.86 3.30 -4.10
C VAL A 103 7.74 2.66 -3.04
N VAL A 104 7.68 3.17 -1.83
CA VAL A 104 8.34 2.60 -0.65
C VAL A 104 7.25 2.20 0.34
N MET A 105 7.24 0.93 0.77
CA MET A 105 6.27 0.46 1.73
C MET A 105 6.90 -0.50 2.75
N SER A 106 6.42 -0.46 3.98
CA SER A 106 6.72 -1.49 4.97
C SER A 106 5.75 -2.67 4.81
N LEU A 107 6.27 -3.89 4.88
CA LEU A 107 5.50 -5.13 4.80
C LEU A 107 6.02 -6.13 5.84
N HIS A 108 5.11 -6.86 6.49
CA HIS A 108 5.49 -7.97 7.39
C HIS A 108 5.63 -9.31 6.65
N ASP A 109 5.01 -9.45 5.49
CA ASP A 109 5.03 -10.68 4.70
C ASP A 109 6.17 -10.64 3.68
N ALA A 110 7.24 -11.41 3.94
CA ALA A 110 8.40 -11.51 3.07
C ALA A 110 8.05 -12.15 1.71
N GLY A 111 7.03 -13.00 1.63
CA GLY A 111 6.55 -13.59 0.38
C GLY A 111 5.90 -12.54 -0.52
N LEU A 112 5.07 -11.64 0.05
CA LEU A 112 4.52 -10.52 -0.69
C LEU A 112 5.60 -9.53 -1.12
N ALA A 113 6.57 -9.24 -0.24
CA ALA A 113 7.72 -8.41 -0.60
C ALA A 113 8.52 -9.04 -1.76
N ALA A 114 8.83 -10.35 -1.69
CA ALA A 114 9.56 -11.06 -2.73
C ALA A 114 8.84 -11.12 -4.09
N ARG A 115 7.52 -10.95 -4.09
CA ARG A 115 6.70 -10.97 -5.30
C ARG A 115 6.52 -9.62 -5.96
N TYR A 116 6.49 -8.54 -5.19
CA TYR A 116 6.09 -7.22 -5.68
C TYR A 116 7.20 -6.17 -5.65
N ALA A 117 8.28 -6.37 -4.86
CA ALA A 117 9.36 -5.40 -4.75
C ALA A 117 10.49 -5.66 -5.76
N ASP A 118 11.10 -4.58 -6.25
CA ASP A 118 12.36 -4.63 -7.01
C ASP A 118 13.53 -4.73 -6.03
N ASP A 119 13.54 -3.87 -5.03
CA ASP A 119 14.55 -3.82 -3.97
C ASP A 119 13.91 -4.06 -2.61
N ALA A 120 14.68 -4.57 -1.66
CA ALA A 120 14.26 -4.77 -0.29
C ALA A 120 15.28 -4.22 0.70
N LEU A 121 14.77 -3.61 1.77
CA LEU A 121 15.53 -3.23 2.95
C LEU A 121 15.05 -4.09 4.12
N LEU A 122 15.92 -4.95 4.65
CA LEU A 122 15.67 -5.69 5.88
C LEU A 122 16.29 -4.95 7.06
N ILE A 123 15.53 -4.77 8.13
CA ILE A 123 15.99 -4.14 9.37
C ILE A 123 15.76 -5.14 10.50
N SER A 124 16.83 -5.61 11.10
CA SER A 124 16.80 -6.57 12.22
C SER A 124 16.67 -5.86 13.55
N GLY A 125 16.13 -6.57 14.56
CA GLY A 125 15.94 -6.02 15.90
C GLY A 125 17.24 -5.66 16.66
N ASP A 126 18.38 -6.16 16.20
CA ASP A 126 19.72 -5.83 16.71
C ASP A 126 20.33 -4.57 16.07
N GLY A 127 19.58 -3.89 15.16
CA GLY A 127 20.02 -2.70 14.44
C GLY A 127 20.84 -3.01 13.18
N THR A 128 21.07 -4.27 12.83
CA THR A 128 21.68 -4.64 11.56
C THR A 128 20.67 -4.48 10.42
N TRP A 129 21.17 -4.17 9.21
CA TRP A 129 20.33 -4.02 8.04
C TRP A 129 21.03 -4.56 6.78
N SER A 130 20.22 -4.91 5.78
CA SER A 130 20.69 -5.22 4.44
C SER A 130 19.76 -4.60 3.39
N PHE A 131 20.33 -4.11 2.28
CA PHE A 131 19.59 -3.48 1.19
C PHE A 131 20.12 -3.96 -0.16
N GLY A 132 19.25 -4.15 -1.11
CA GLY A 132 19.58 -4.53 -2.49
C GLY A 132 18.40 -5.17 -3.22
N PRO A 133 18.65 -5.75 -4.40
CA PRO A 133 17.63 -6.46 -5.18
C PRO A 133 16.87 -7.46 -4.30
N ALA A 134 15.55 -7.42 -4.36
CA ALA A 134 14.70 -8.30 -3.55
C ALA A 134 15.02 -9.80 -3.79
N THR A 135 15.48 -10.14 -5.00
CA THR A 135 15.92 -11.50 -5.35
C THR A 135 17.17 -11.97 -4.62
N GLU A 136 18.01 -11.05 -4.15
CA GLU A 136 19.27 -11.33 -3.47
C GLU A 136 19.14 -11.19 -1.96
N VAL A 137 18.45 -10.14 -1.51
CA VAL A 137 18.31 -9.81 -0.08
C VAL A 137 17.31 -10.71 0.64
N LEU A 138 16.23 -11.12 -0.05
CA LEU A 138 15.21 -11.98 0.53
C LEU A 138 15.55 -13.44 0.25
N ASP A 139 16.36 -14.05 1.14
CA ASP A 139 16.71 -15.47 1.11
C ASP A 139 16.37 -16.16 2.45
N GLU A 140 16.48 -17.49 2.50
CA GLU A 140 16.18 -18.29 3.70
C GLU A 140 16.99 -17.84 4.93
N ALA A 141 18.25 -17.48 4.74
CA ALA A 141 19.15 -17.10 5.82
C ALA A 141 18.78 -15.73 6.38
N SER A 142 18.52 -14.75 5.51
CA SER A 142 18.17 -13.38 5.89
C SER A 142 16.79 -13.31 6.54
N ILE A 143 15.80 -14.00 5.96
CA ILE A 143 14.45 -14.06 6.52
C ILE A 143 14.42 -14.88 7.80
N GLY A 144 15.18 -15.97 7.87
CA GLY A 144 15.33 -16.76 9.11
C GLY A 144 15.92 -15.94 10.25
N ARG A 145 16.94 -15.11 9.99
CA ARG A 145 17.49 -14.17 10.99
C ARG A 145 16.47 -13.10 11.38
N LEU A 146 15.76 -12.52 10.41
CA LEU A 146 14.77 -11.50 10.66
C LEU A 146 13.63 -11.99 11.56
N TYR A 147 13.13 -13.20 11.31
CA TYR A 147 12.02 -13.79 12.09
C TYR A 147 12.48 -14.55 13.35
N GLY A 148 13.78 -14.81 13.49
CA GLY A 148 14.31 -15.57 14.60
C GLY A 148 13.94 -17.07 14.57
N ILE A 149 13.54 -17.61 13.42
CA ILE A 149 13.14 -19.01 13.22
C ILE A 149 13.72 -19.54 11.91
N PRO A 150 13.98 -20.85 11.79
CA PRO A 150 14.32 -21.47 10.51
C PRO A 150 13.16 -21.30 9.51
N VAL A 151 13.48 -20.91 8.28
CA VAL A 151 12.50 -20.79 7.19
C VAL A 151 12.98 -21.54 5.96
N ARG A 152 12.04 -21.92 5.11
CA ARG A 152 12.28 -22.47 3.77
C ARG A 152 11.62 -21.64 2.71
N GLU A 153 12.32 -21.44 1.59
CA GLU A 153 11.77 -20.84 0.40
C GLU A 153 10.98 -21.87 -0.40
N LEU A 154 9.72 -21.57 -0.67
CA LEU A 154 8.90 -22.32 -1.61
C LEU A 154 8.79 -21.53 -2.91
N ARG A 155 9.08 -22.17 -4.03
CA ARG A 155 9.03 -21.58 -5.38
C ARG A 155 7.97 -22.26 -6.23
N TRP A 156 7.31 -21.48 -7.08
CA TRP A 156 6.40 -21.96 -8.12
C TRP A 156 6.49 -21.02 -9.33
N ASP A 157 5.84 -21.36 -10.44
CA ASP A 157 5.96 -20.62 -11.72
C ASP A 157 5.68 -19.12 -11.62
N ALA A 158 4.79 -18.69 -10.71
CA ALA A 158 4.35 -17.30 -10.57
C ALA A 158 4.97 -16.56 -9.38
N GLY A 159 5.93 -17.16 -8.64
CA GLY A 159 6.53 -16.47 -7.48
C GLY A 159 7.24 -17.36 -6.48
N ARG A 160 7.51 -16.79 -5.33
CA ARG A 160 8.14 -17.46 -4.19
C ARG A 160 7.57 -16.92 -2.88
N THR A 161 7.67 -17.73 -1.83
CA THR A 161 7.32 -17.33 -0.46
C THR A 161 8.24 -18.03 0.54
N PHE A 162 8.17 -17.59 1.79
CA PHE A 162 8.96 -18.15 2.89
C PHE A 162 8.01 -18.73 3.94
N VAL A 163 8.26 -19.96 4.35
CA VAL A 163 7.46 -20.66 5.36
C VAL A 163 8.37 -21.16 6.50
N PRO A 164 7.87 -21.28 7.73
CA PRO A 164 8.60 -21.96 8.79
C PRO A 164 9.05 -23.35 8.36
N ALA A 165 10.30 -23.73 8.70
CA ALA A 165 10.89 -25.01 8.34
C ALA A 165 10.49 -26.12 9.30
#